data_d7fa4ce43c90da8b4d5c6990714bc3b2
#
_entry.id   d7fa4ce43c90da8b4d5c6990714bc3b2
#
_cell.length_a   1.000
_cell.length_b   1.000
_cell.length_c   1.000
_cell.angle_alpha   90.00
_cell.angle_beta   90.00
_cell.angle_gamma   90.00
#
_symmetry.space_group_name_H-M   'P 1'
#
loop_
_entity.id
_entity.type
_entity.pdbx_description
1 polymer ?
#
loop_
_entity_poly.entity_id
_entity_poly.type
_entity_poly.pdbx_seq_one_letter_code
_entity_poly.pdbx_strand_id
1 'polypeptide(L)'
;MSSLADIRLPNYPAHLLFPSPSSDDRLLCLNPYNRHDGSKNSYALAYPNALPHNSTLLRGLTIVSDTLYRTENIWHGLSTIVPFVGWYQRNKCVNADRWVYFHHGQLRSKMANWVNALTEATTGDEVRIEDFEGYGGGAVCFERAVVFRHLEQGLEREGRERVYDMMRCRARGYCGVKANGGNGGQIGVTLLLRVGGRAFKNESAVIGVFERGCEKVDGCAMKVAWSDNLTFCDQVKLLSETDILVSSHGAQMTNMIFMDKNSSVMEFFPKGWLEYAGVGQYVFRWLAAWSGMRHQGQWKEPLEGEKCPHNDNFKCFHFYKNGKVGHDEAYFATFMARVLDEVKASKNDTKQESKGSAACQYCGS
;
A
#
# COMPACT_ATOMS: atom_id res chain seq x y z
N MET A 1 -32.97 -12.49 0.95
CA MET A 1 -31.84 -11.75 0.37
C MET A 1 -30.78 -12.75 -0.04
N SER A 2 -30.37 -12.76 -1.30
CA SER A 2 -29.24 -13.58 -1.75
C SER A 2 -27.94 -12.95 -1.29
N SER A 3 -26.97 -13.78 -0.90
CA SER A 3 -25.60 -13.32 -0.57
C SER A 3 -24.76 -13.31 -1.85
N LEU A 4 -23.59 -12.60 -1.83
CA LEU A 4 -22.64 -12.69 -2.94
C LEU A 4 -22.12 -14.12 -3.17
N ALA A 5 -22.23 -15.00 -2.18
CA ALA A 5 -21.90 -16.42 -2.30
C ALA A 5 -22.83 -17.18 -3.25
N ASP A 6 -24.04 -16.66 -3.47
CA ASP A 6 -25.03 -17.27 -4.39
C ASP A 6 -24.70 -16.99 -5.87
N ILE A 7 -23.75 -16.09 -6.13
CA ILE A 7 -23.26 -15.81 -7.48
C ILE A 7 -22.28 -16.92 -7.85
N ARG A 8 -22.71 -17.87 -8.66
CA ARG A 8 -21.88 -18.95 -9.20
C ARG A 8 -20.89 -18.36 -10.21
N LEU A 9 -19.66 -18.12 -9.77
CA LEU A 9 -18.57 -17.64 -10.62
C LEU A 9 -17.58 -18.77 -10.89
N PRO A 10 -17.34 -19.13 -12.15
CA PRO A 10 -16.22 -19.98 -12.48
C PRO A 10 -14.94 -19.17 -12.26
N ASN A 11 -14.03 -19.68 -11.44
CA ASN A 11 -12.73 -19.06 -11.13
C ASN A 11 -12.85 -17.67 -10.46
N TYR A 12 -12.76 -17.60 -9.16
CA TYR A 12 -12.76 -16.39 -8.32
C TYR A 12 -12.24 -15.14 -9.06
N PRO A 13 -13.10 -14.31 -9.69
CA PRO A 13 -12.63 -13.14 -10.41
C PRO A 13 -12.08 -12.12 -9.43
N ALA A 14 -11.08 -11.36 -9.88
CA ALA A 14 -10.47 -10.28 -9.10
C ALA A 14 -11.48 -9.20 -8.68
N HIS A 15 -12.59 -9.10 -9.40
CA HIS A 15 -13.68 -8.16 -9.14
C HIS A 15 -15.02 -8.71 -9.64
N LEU A 16 -16.10 -8.20 -9.08
CA LEU A 16 -17.48 -8.50 -9.49
C LEU A 16 -18.12 -7.23 -10.06
N LEU A 17 -18.84 -7.37 -11.17
CA LEU A 17 -19.56 -6.27 -11.82
C LEU A 17 -21.08 -6.41 -11.59
N PHE A 18 -21.75 -5.31 -11.32
CA PHE A 18 -23.19 -5.20 -11.14
C PHE A 18 -23.73 -3.94 -11.84
N PRO A 19 -24.79 -4.07 -12.67
CA PRO A 19 -25.35 -5.32 -13.18
C PRO A 19 -24.41 -6.01 -14.17
N SER A 20 -24.56 -7.31 -14.33
CA SER A 20 -23.84 -8.10 -15.32
C SER A 20 -24.57 -9.42 -15.59
N PRO A 21 -24.27 -10.13 -16.69
CA PRO A 21 -24.82 -11.44 -16.95
C PRO A 21 -24.63 -12.46 -15.81
N SER A 22 -23.48 -12.37 -15.11
CA SER A 22 -23.19 -13.23 -13.95
C SER A 22 -24.03 -12.92 -12.71
N SER A 23 -24.67 -11.76 -12.66
CA SER A 23 -25.62 -11.36 -11.62
C SER A 23 -27.09 -11.44 -12.09
N ASP A 24 -27.38 -12.06 -13.25
CA ASP A 24 -28.67 -12.00 -13.91
C ASP A 24 -29.18 -10.56 -14.09
N ASP A 25 -28.28 -9.66 -14.48
CA ASP A 25 -28.51 -8.21 -14.65
C ASP A 25 -29.11 -7.52 -13.41
N ARG A 26 -28.91 -8.11 -12.23
CA ARG A 26 -29.35 -7.52 -10.96
C ARG A 26 -28.35 -6.48 -10.47
N LEU A 27 -28.88 -5.43 -9.89
CA LEU A 27 -28.12 -4.40 -9.19
C LEU A 27 -27.59 -4.90 -7.86
N LEU A 28 -26.43 -4.40 -7.45
CA LEU A 28 -25.96 -4.55 -6.10
C LEU A 28 -26.68 -3.57 -5.20
N CYS A 29 -27.20 -4.07 -4.07
CA CYS A 29 -27.73 -3.26 -2.98
C CYS A 29 -26.98 -3.60 -1.70
N LEU A 30 -26.90 -2.62 -0.80
CA LEU A 30 -26.37 -2.77 0.55
C LEU A 30 -27.46 -2.45 1.57
N ASN A 31 -27.50 -3.22 2.64
CA ASN A 31 -28.17 -2.81 3.86
C ASN A 31 -27.09 -2.27 4.82
N PRO A 32 -26.90 -0.96 4.89
CA PRO A 32 -25.90 -0.39 5.77
C PRO A 32 -26.33 -0.51 7.23
N TYR A 33 -25.37 -0.76 8.11
CA TYR A 33 -25.64 -0.87 9.55
C TYR A 33 -25.29 0.42 10.28
N ASN A 34 -24.08 0.91 10.07
CA ASN A 34 -23.57 2.09 10.75
C ASN A 34 -22.49 2.77 9.91
N ARG A 35 -22.51 4.13 9.87
CA ARG A 35 -21.53 4.91 9.08
C ARG A 35 -20.07 4.64 9.45
N HIS A 36 -19.82 4.15 10.65
CA HIS A 36 -18.48 3.98 11.22
C HIS A 36 -18.11 2.52 11.47
N ASP A 37 -19.03 1.61 11.23
CA ASP A 37 -18.84 0.18 11.44
C ASP A 37 -19.63 -0.60 10.39
N GLY A 38 -18.92 -1.12 9.41
CA GLY A 38 -19.49 -1.96 8.36
C GLY A 38 -19.58 -3.44 8.70
N SER A 39 -19.24 -3.85 9.93
CA SER A 39 -19.15 -5.28 10.32
C SER A 39 -20.47 -6.04 10.19
N LYS A 40 -21.61 -5.35 10.20
CA LYS A 40 -22.94 -5.91 10.01
C LYS A 40 -23.61 -5.50 8.70
N ASN A 41 -22.89 -4.83 7.80
CA ASN A 41 -23.39 -4.58 6.46
C ASN A 41 -23.71 -5.90 5.78
N SER A 42 -24.74 -5.92 4.96
CA SER A 42 -25.10 -7.09 4.16
C SER A 42 -25.41 -6.71 2.72
N TYR A 43 -25.09 -7.63 1.81
CA TYR A 43 -25.43 -7.49 0.41
C TYR A 43 -26.85 -7.97 0.12
N ALA A 44 -27.47 -7.32 -0.83
CA ALA A 44 -28.70 -7.78 -1.49
C ALA A 44 -28.56 -7.60 -3.00
N LEU A 45 -29.33 -8.34 -3.76
CA LEU A 45 -29.44 -8.20 -5.20
C LEU A 45 -30.88 -7.88 -5.57
N ALA A 46 -31.08 -6.91 -6.45
CA ALA A 46 -32.41 -6.51 -6.88
C ALA A 46 -32.45 -6.29 -8.38
N TYR A 47 -33.58 -6.60 -9.01
CA TYR A 47 -33.80 -6.21 -10.41
C TYR A 47 -34.03 -4.69 -10.50
N PRO A 48 -33.59 -4.04 -11.58
CA PRO A 48 -33.72 -2.57 -11.73
C PRO A 48 -35.20 -2.09 -11.64
N ASN A 49 -36.13 -2.94 -12.04
CA ASN A 49 -37.57 -2.65 -12.01
C ASN A 49 -38.31 -3.16 -10.76
N ALA A 50 -37.58 -3.77 -9.81
CA ALA A 50 -38.13 -4.36 -8.59
C ALA A 50 -37.16 -4.14 -7.42
N LEU A 51 -36.90 -2.87 -7.09
CA LEU A 51 -36.05 -2.51 -5.97
C LEU A 51 -36.73 -2.80 -4.63
N PRO A 52 -35.98 -3.08 -3.56
CA PRO A 52 -36.54 -3.25 -2.23
C PRO A 52 -37.36 -2.04 -1.80
N HIS A 53 -38.42 -2.28 -1.05
CA HIS A 53 -39.23 -1.20 -0.49
C HIS A 53 -38.38 -0.24 0.36
N ASN A 54 -38.63 1.06 0.23
CA ASN A 54 -37.85 2.12 0.88
C ASN A 54 -36.33 2.11 0.54
N SER A 55 -35.94 1.54 -0.61
CA SER A 55 -34.55 1.63 -1.05
C SER A 55 -34.25 2.92 -1.78
N THR A 56 -32.99 3.34 -1.72
CA THR A 56 -32.43 4.47 -2.48
C THR A 56 -31.58 3.94 -3.61
N LEU A 57 -31.79 4.42 -4.84
CA LEU A 57 -30.91 4.11 -5.99
C LEU A 57 -29.89 5.23 -6.19
N LEU A 58 -28.62 4.91 -6.00
CA LEU A 58 -27.50 5.83 -6.27
C LEU A 58 -27.03 5.67 -7.72
N ARG A 59 -27.05 6.79 -8.44
CA ARG A 59 -26.61 6.86 -9.84
C ARG A 59 -25.10 6.88 -9.95
N GLY A 60 -24.60 6.45 -11.11
CA GLY A 60 -23.19 6.45 -11.47
C GLY A 60 -22.45 5.20 -10.98
N LEU A 61 -21.12 5.25 -11.08
CA LEU A 61 -20.23 4.12 -10.76
C LEU A 61 -19.85 4.13 -9.28
N THR A 62 -20.11 3.03 -8.60
CA THR A 62 -19.68 2.81 -7.21
C THR A 62 -18.58 1.76 -7.13
N ILE A 63 -17.48 2.09 -6.49
CA ILE A 63 -16.43 1.13 -6.15
C ILE A 63 -16.67 0.61 -4.74
N VAL A 64 -16.75 -0.70 -4.59
CA VAL A 64 -16.94 -1.36 -3.29
C VAL A 64 -15.67 -2.15 -2.94
N SER A 65 -15.04 -1.78 -1.85
CA SER A 65 -13.92 -2.53 -1.28
C SER A 65 -14.44 -3.53 -0.26
N ASP A 66 -14.44 -4.81 -0.65
CA ASP A 66 -14.86 -5.94 0.19
C ASP A 66 -13.61 -6.63 0.77
N THR A 67 -12.96 -5.96 1.71
CA THR A 67 -11.81 -6.49 2.45
C THR A 67 -12.05 -6.45 3.95
N LEU A 68 -11.70 -7.54 4.64
CA LEU A 68 -11.74 -7.65 6.10
C LEU A 68 -10.60 -6.92 6.81
N TYR A 69 -9.54 -6.59 6.08
CA TYR A 69 -8.40 -5.89 6.66
C TYR A 69 -8.71 -4.40 6.84
N ARG A 70 -8.19 -3.81 7.91
CA ARG A 70 -8.33 -2.38 8.17
C ARG A 70 -7.62 -1.58 7.09
N THR A 71 -8.39 -1.03 6.16
CA THR A 71 -7.88 -0.22 5.04
C THR A 71 -7.15 1.04 5.50
N GLU A 72 -7.41 1.50 6.71
CA GLU A 72 -6.67 2.61 7.33
C GLU A 72 -5.18 2.33 7.54
N ASN A 73 -4.76 1.07 7.70
CA ASN A 73 -3.35 0.72 7.64
C ASN A 73 -2.89 0.83 6.18
N ILE A 74 -1.89 1.67 5.91
CA ILE A 74 -1.49 2.00 4.52
C ILE A 74 -1.05 0.78 3.70
N TRP A 75 -0.51 -0.27 4.31
CA TRP A 75 -0.25 -1.53 3.62
C TRP A 75 -1.55 -2.22 3.19
N HIS A 76 -2.52 -2.30 4.08
CA HIS A 76 -3.82 -2.89 3.77
C HIS A 76 -4.61 -2.00 2.80
N GLY A 77 -4.50 -0.67 2.95
CA GLY A 77 -5.07 0.29 2.01
C GLY A 77 -4.50 0.14 0.61
N LEU A 78 -3.19 0.01 0.48
CA LEU A 78 -2.52 -0.24 -0.81
C LEU A 78 -3.05 -1.53 -1.45
N SER A 79 -3.16 -2.62 -0.69
CA SER A 79 -3.67 -3.89 -1.22
C SER A 79 -5.13 -3.82 -1.68
N THR A 80 -5.88 -2.82 -1.21
CA THR A 80 -7.24 -2.52 -1.67
C THR A 80 -7.24 -1.69 -2.96
N ILE A 81 -6.30 -0.74 -3.07
CA ILE A 81 -6.21 0.17 -4.23
C ILE A 81 -5.63 -0.55 -5.46
N VAL A 82 -4.64 -1.41 -5.30
CA VAL A 82 -3.95 -2.09 -6.41
C VAL A 82 -4.90 -2.83 -7.37
N PRO A 83 -5.85 -3.67 -6.91
CA PRO A 83 -6.82 -4.32 -7.80
C PRO A 83 -7.69 -3.32 -8.56
N PHE A 84 -8.11 -2.24 -7.87
CA PHE A 84 -8.87 -1.16 -8.51
C PHE A 84 -8.05 -0.48 -9.60
N VAL A 85 -6.81 -0.09 -9.35
CA VAL A 85 -5.96 0.58 -10.35
C VAL A 85 -5.74 -0.31 -11.57
N GLY A 86 -5.56 -1.62 -11.37
CA GLY A 86 -5.48 -2.57 -12.46
C GLY A 86 -6.77 -2.65 -13.29
N TRP A 87 -7.93 -2.59 -12.64
CA TRP A 87 -9.23 -2.52 -13.33
C TRP A 87 -9.40 -1.17 -14.02
N TYR A 88 -9.09 -0.06 -13.35
CA TYR A 88 -9.19 1.30 -13.83
C TYR A 88 -8.41 1.50 -15.13
N GLN A 89 -7.17 1.05 -15.21
CA GLN A 89 -6.37 1.09 -16.44
C GLN A 89 -7.03 0.32 -17.60
N ARG A 90 -7.56 -0.87 -17.33
CA ARG A 90 -8.22 -1.70 -18.37
C ARG A 90 -9.56 -1.13 -18.83
N ASN A 91 -10.21 -0.33 -18.00
CA ASN A 91 -11.49 0.29 -18.28
C ASN A 91 -11.37 1.77 -18.66
N LYS A 92 -10.32 2.13 -19.41
CA LYS A 92 -10.10 3.48 -19.96
C LYS A 92 -10.14 4.58 -18.92
N CYS A 93 -9.72 4.25 -17.70
CA CYS A 93 -9.66 5.17 -16.57
C CYS A 93 -10.99 5.87 -16.27
N VAL A 94 -12.07 5.10 -16.26
CA VAL A 94 -13.37 5.60 -15.87
C VAL A 94 -13.38 5.91 -14.37
N ASN A 95 -13.73 7.15 -14.02
CA ASN A 95 -13.75 7.58 -12.63
C ASN A 95 -14.99 7.05 -11.89
N ALA A 96 -14.84 6.86 -10.59
CA ALA A 96 -15.93 6.45 -9.73
C ALA A 96 -16.63 7.66 -9.14
N ASP A 97 -17.95 7.63 -9.07
CA ASP A 97 -18.74 8.67 -8.40
C ASP A 97 -18.64 8.55 -6.87
N ARG A 98 -18.35 7.34 -6.38
CA ARG A 98 -18.20 7.08 -4.93
C ARG A 98 -17.48 5.78 -4.61
N TRP A 99 -17.01 5.71 -3.34
CA TRP A 99 -16.34 4.56 -2.76
C TRP A 99 -17.09 4.06 -1.53
N VAL A 100 -17.19 2.76 -1.40
CA VAL A 100 -17.76 2.06 -0.24
C VAL A 100 -16.70 1.15 0.36
N TYR A 101 -16.37 1.35 1.63
CA TYR A 101 -15.58 0.42 2.43
C TYR A 101 -16.52 -0.49 3.21
N PHE A 102 -16.85 -1.64 2.62
CA PHE A 102 -17.94 -2.50 3.05
C PHE A 102 -17.86 -2.93 4.53
N HIS A 103 -16.66 -3.31 4.99
CA HIS A 103 -16.47 -3.81 6.36
C HIS A 103 -16.14 -2.73 7.39
N HIS A 104 -15.80 -1.52 6.97
CA HIS A 104 -15.23 -0.51 7.85
C HIS A 104 -16.02 0.80 7.90
N GLY A 105 -16.91 1.02 6.95
CA GLY A 105 -17.59 2.31 6.84
C GLY A 105 -16.62 3.46 6.58
N GLN A 106 -16.89 4.62 7.17
CA GLN A 106 -16.05 5.81 6.99
C GLN A 106 -14.67 5.65 7.65
N LEU A 107 -13.63 5.92 6.91
CA LEU A 107 -12.25 5.94 7.43
C LEU A 107 -11.99 7.19 8.27
N ARG A 108 -11.36 7.04 9.45
CA ARG A 108 -11.19 8.14 10.43
C ARG A 108 -9.76 8.38 10.89
N SER A 109 -8.83 7.48 10.62
CA SER A 109 -7.46 7.64 11.08
C SER A 109 -6.64 8.57 10.19
N LYS A 110 -5.52 9.11 10.71
CA LYS A 110 -4.56 9.85 9.89
C LYS A 110 -4.01 9.01 8.72
N MET A 111 -3.90 7.68 8.88
CA MET A 111 -3.48 6.79 7.82
C MET A 111 -4.52 6.68 6.70
N ALA A 112 -5.80 6.88 6.98
CA ALA A 112 -6.84 6.96 5.97
C ALA A 112 -6.60 8.09 4.97
N ASN A 113 -6.07 9.22 5.42
CA ASN A 113 -5.73 10.34 4.54
C ASN A 113 -4.67 9.95 3.51
N TRP A 114 -3.72 9.07 3.87
CA TRP A 114 -2.76 8.56 2.91
C TRP A 114 -3.42 7.70 1.82
N VAL A 115 -4.36 6.84 2.22
CA VAL A 115 -5.10 5.96 1.29
C VAL A 115 -5.94 6.79 0.33
N ASN A 116 -6.67 7.79 0.84
CA ASN A 116 -7.46 8.71 0.03
C ASN A 116 -6.57 9.51 -0.92
N ALA A 117 -5.50 10.13 -0.42
CA ALA A 117 -4.57 10.92 -1.23
C ALA A 117 -3.90 10.09 -2.34
N LEU A 118 -3.54 8.82 -2.09
CA LEU A 118 -3.03 7.94 -3.15
C LEU A 118 -4.10 7.64 -4.20
N THR A 119 -5.34 7.41 -3.77
CA THR A 119 -6.44 7.16 -4.70
C THR A 119 -6.74 8.39 -5.54
N GLU A 120 -6.86 9.57 -4.93
CA GLU A 120 -7.06 10.86 -5.60
C GLU A 120 -5.92 11.17 -6.57
N ALA A 121 -4.67 11.01 -6.12
CA ALA A 121 -3.51 11.19 -6.98
C ALA A 121 -3.53 10.25 -8.19
N THR A 122 -4.01 9.00 -8.01
CA THR A 122 -4.04 7.99 -9.06
C THR A 122 -5.16 8.24 -10.07
N THR A 123 -6.34 8.65 -9.62
CA THR A 123 -7.51 8.89 -10.47
C THR A 123 -7.56 10.30 -11.04
N GLY A 124 -7.00 11.27 -10.34
CA GLY A 124 -7.13 12.70 -10.65
C GLY A 124 -8.38 13.34 -10.07
N ASP A 125 -9.23 12.58 -9.37
CA ASP A 125 -10.49 13.05 -8.79
C ASP A 125 -10.54 12.86 -7.28
N GLU A 126 -11.33 13.68 -6.60
CA GLU A 126 -11.60 13.58 -5.17
C GLU A 126 -12.29 12.24 -4.84
N VAL A 127 -11.82 11.57 -3.78
CA VAL A 127 -12.43 10.33 -3.29
C VAL A 127 -13.64 10.63 -2.43
N ARG A 128 -14.81 10.33 -2.96
CA ARG A 128 -16.08 10.45 -2.25
C ARG A 128 -16.44 9.16 -1.55
N ILE A 129 -16.22 9.09 -0.24
CA ILE A 129 -16.58 7.92 0.56
C ILE A 129 -18.04 7.98 0.94
N GLU A 130 -18.80 6.93 0.58
CA GLU A 130 -20.21 6.77 0.93
C GLU A 130 -20.33 6.26 2.37
N ASP A 131 -20.97 7.02 3.22
CA ASP A 131 -21.17 6.72 4.65
C ASP A 131 -22.63 6.34 4.97
N PHE A 132 -23.49 6.34 3.96
CA PHE A 132 -24.89 5.98 4.06
C PHE A 132 -25.74 6.88 4.96
N GLU A 133 -25.26 8.06 5.32
CA GLU A 133 -26.04 9.01 6.11
C GLU A 133 -27.22 9.55 5.32
N GLY A 134 -28.38 9.63 5.92
CA GLY A 134 -29.56 10.26 5.32
C GLY A 134 -30.48 9.34 4.48
N TYR A 135 -30.15 8.05 4.33
CA TYR A 135 -30.97 7.12 3.54
C TYR A 135 -32.09 6.40 4.33
N GLY A 136 -32.43 6.88 5.52
CA GLY A 136 -33.61 6.41 6.28
C GLY A 136 -33.60 4.95 6.72
N GLY A 137 -32.44 4.27 6.71
CA GLY A 137 -32.28 2.86 7.12
C GLY A 137 -32.76 1.84 6.12
N GLY A 138 -33.18 2.25 4.91
CA GLY A 138 -33.51 1.38 3.80
C GLY A 138 -32.27 0.81 3.08
N ALA A 139 -32.48 -0.15 2.18
CA ALA A 139 -31.41 -0.64 1.32
C ALA A 139 -30.93 0.47 0.36
N VAL A 140 -29.63 0.52 0.11
CA VAL A 140 -29.02 1.42 -0.87
C VAL A 140 -28.54 0.61 -2.04
N CYS A 141 -29.13 0.83 -3.22
CA CYS A 141 -28.81 0.15 -4.46
C CYS A 141 -27.94 1.03 -5.35
N PHE A 142 -27.07 0.43 -6.15
CA PHE A 142 -26.16 1.14 -7.02
C PHE A 142 -26.51 0.88 -8.48
N GLU A 143 -26.59 1.94 -9.28
CA GLU A 143 -26.84 1.82 -10.72
C GLU A 143 -25.74 1.00 -11.41
N ARG A 144 -24.49 1.20 -11.04
CA ARG A 144 -23.34 0.40 -11.44
C ARG A 144 -22.42 0.22 -10.24
N ALA A 145 -21.98 -1.00 -10.01
CA ALA A 145 -21.03 -1.27 -8.94
C ALA A 145 -19.93 -2.23 -9.38
N VAL A 146 -18.72 -1.99 -8.88
CA VAL A 146 -17.59 -2.90 -9.01
C VAL A 146 -17.11 -3.25 -7.61
N VAL A 147 -17.17 -4.54 -7.25
CA VAL A 147 -16.74 -5.04 -5.96
C VAL A 147 -15.36 -5.64 -6.09
N PHE A 148 -14.40 -5.11 -5.34
CA PHE A 148 -13.05 -5.64 -5.23
C PHE A 148 -12.90 -6.42 -3.94
N ARG A 149 -12.56 -7.70 -4.07
CA ARG A 149 -12.18 -8.55 -2.95
C ARG A 149 -10.68 -8.47 -2.72
N HIS A 150 -10.26 -8.64 -1.49
CA HIS A 150 -8.86 -8.64 -1.11
C HIS A 150 -8.15 -9.88 -1.67
N LEU A 151 -7.85 -9.91 -2.94
CA LEU A 151 -6.96 -10.88 -3.54
C LEU A 151 -6.29 -10.21 -4.74
N GLU A 152 -4.98 -10.11 -4.71
CA GLU A 152 -4.17 -9.71 -5.86
C GLU A 152 -4.22 -10.75 -7.00
N GLN A 153 -5.21 -11.64 -6.97
CA GLN A 153 -5.42 -12.67 -7.97
C GLN A 153 -5.87 -12.01 -9.27
N GLY A 154 -5.18 -12.33 -10.34
CA GLY A 154 -5.51 -11.89 -11.69
C GLY A 154 -4.66 -10.77 -12.27
N LEU A 155 -3.67 -10.25 -11.53
CA LEU A 155 -2.63 -9.40 -12.13
C LEU A 155 -1.37 -10.24 -12.39
N GLU A 156 -1.07 -10.49 -13.65
CA GLU A 156 0.23 -11.01 -14.06
C GLU A 156 1.34 -10.03 -13.70
N ARG A 157 2.59 -10.50 -13.65
CA ARG A 157 3.75 -9.70 -13.23
C ARG A 157 3.82 -8.34 -13.93
N GLU A 158 3.74 -8.32 -15.25
CA GLU A 158 3.82 -7.09 -16.04
C GLU A 158 2.64 -6.13 -15.79
N GLY A 159 1.43 -6.68 -15.64
CA GLY A 159 0.25 -5.89 -15.28
C GLY A 159 0.41 -5.23 -13.91
N ARG A 160 1.01 -5.95 -12.96
CA ARG A 160 1.28 -5.45 -11.61
C ARG A 160 2.32 -4.35 -11.61
N GLU A 161 3.45 -4.54 -12.28
CA GLU A 161 4.47 -3.51 -12.43
C GLU A 161 3.90 -2.22 -13.03
N ARG A 162 3.06 -2.31 -14.07
CA ARG A 162 2.38 -1.13 -14.66
C ARG A 162 1.47 -0.41 -13.67
N VAL A 163 0.77 -1.14 -12.81
CA VAL A 163 -0.08 -0.55 -11.76
C VAL A 163 0.74 0.28 -10.78
N TYR A 164 1.85 -0.27 -10.30
CA TYR A 164 2.74 0.46 -9.40
C TYR A 164 3.41 1.65 -10.07
N ASP A 165 3.80 1.53 -11.33
CA ASP A 165 4.35 2.64 -12.11
C ASP A 165 3.35 3.77 -12.28
N MET A 166 2.10 3.44 -12.58
CA MET A 166 1.03 4.44 -12.66
C MET A 166 0.85 5.17 -11.34
N MET A 167 0.71 4.44 -10.24
CA MET A 167 0.55 5.06 -8.91
C MET A 167 1.74 5.95 -8.56
N ARG A 168 2.96 5.49 -8.77
CA ARG A 168 4.19 6.27 -8.54
C ARG A 168 4.19 7.56 -9.36
N CYS A 169 3.99 7.45 -10.65
CA CYS A 169 4.01 8.57 -11.58
C CYS A 169 2.94 9.60 -11.25
N ARG A 170 1.70 9.16 -11.04
CA ARG A 170 0.56 10.02 -10.70
C ARG A 170 0.73 10.69 -9.33
N ALA A 171 1.19 9.94 -8.31
CA ALA A 171 1.46 10.51 -6.99
C ALA A 171 2.55 11.59 -7.04
N ARG A 172 3.61 11.39 -7.81
CA ARG A 172 4.65 12.41 -8.03
C ARG A 172 4.09 13.65 -8.71
N GLY A 173 3.30 13.49 -9.78
CA GLY A 173 2.63 14.62 -10.45
C GLY A 173 1.70 15.37 -9.51
N TYR A 174 0.87 14.67 -8.76
CA TYR A 174 -0.04 15.25 -7.75
C TYR A 174 0.70 16.08 -6.69
N CYS A 175 1.89 15.63 -6.28
CA CYS A 175 2.72 16.32 -5.29
C CYS A 175 3.72 17.34 -5.89
N GLY A 176 3.65 17.62 -7.18
CA GLY A 176 4.55 18.56 -7.87
C GLY A 176 6.01 18.09 -7.93
N VAL A 177 6.23 16.76 -7.91
CA VAL A 177 7.54 16.13 -8.05
C VAL A 177 7.78 15.74 -9.50
N LYS A 178 9.00 15.88 -10.00
CA LYS A 178 9.36 15.44 -11.35
C LYS A 178 9.11 13.94 -11.52
N ALA A 179 8.58 13.53 -12.67
CA ALA A 179 8.25 12.14 -12.97
C ALA A 179 9.48 11.22 -12.81
N ASN A 180 10.63 11.69 -13.28
CA ASN A 180 11.91 11.03 -13.03
C ASN A 180 12.49 11.66 -11.78
N GLY A 181 12.17 11.11 -10.62
CA GLY A 181 12.88 11.43 -9.39
C GLY A 181 14.38 11.45 -9.66
N GLY A 182 15.20 11.65 -8.89
CA GLY A 182 16.61 11.50 -9.16
C GLY A 182 17.43 12.63 -8.59
N ASN A 183 18.44 12.23 -7.85
CA ASN A 183 19.36 13.09 -7.13
C ASN A 183 20.49 13.62 -8.03
N GLY A 184 20.27 13.80 -9.34
CA GLY A 184 21.32 14.35 -10.22
C GLY A 184 22.61 13.54 -10.28
N GLY A 185 22.55 12.23 -10.04
CA GLY A 185 23.70 11.33 -10.00
C GLY A 185 24.21 11.02 -8.59
N GLN A 186 23.68 11.66 -7.57
CA GLN A 186 23.94 11.32 -6.16
C GLN A 186 23.21 10.05 -5.75
N ILE A 187 23.68 9.38 -4.69
CA ILE A 187 22.99 8.25 -4.06
C ILE A 187 22.21 8.78 -2.85
N GLY A 188 20.88 8.78 -2.95
CA GLY A 188 20.01 9.16 -1.84
C GLY A 188 19.77 8.00 -0.89
N VAL A 189 20.14 8.13 0.38
CA VAL A 189 19.84 7.16 1.43
C VAL A 189 18.81 7.76 2.38
N THR A 190 17.72 7.05 2.62
CA THR A 190 16.72 7.48 3.61
C THR A 190 16.61 6.46 4.72
N LEU A 191 16.92 6.87 5.94
CA LEU A 191 16.61 6.13 7.16
C LEU A 191 15.21 6.57 7.62
N LEU A 192 14.21 5.73 7.35
CA LEU A 192 12.82 5.99 7.72
C LEU A 192 12.51 5.35 9.06
N LEU A 193 12.49 6.18 10.08
CA LEU A 193 12.25 5.80 11.46
C LEU A 193 10.75 5.77 11.80
N ARG A 194 10.44 5.15 12.92
CA ARG A 194 9.10 5.08 13.50
C ARG A 194 9.16 5.16 15.02
N VAL A 195 8.06 5.54 15.63
CA VAL A 195 7.90 5.52 17.09
C VAL A 195 7.16 4.24 17.55
N GLY A 196 7.31 3.89 18.83
CA GLY A 196 6.60 2.77 19.46
C GLY A 196 7.19 1.40 19.16
N GLY A 197 6.34 0.41 18.95
CA GLY A 197 6.77 -0.96 18.65
C GLY A 197 7.58 -1.02 17.36
N ARG A 198 8.63 -1.83 17.36
CA ARG A 198 9.58 -1.98 16.23
C ARG A 198 10.43 -0.74 15.93
N ALA A 199 10.39 0.33 16.74
CA ALA A 199 11.40 1.37 16.67
C ALA A 199 12.78 0.80 17.07
N PHE A 200 13.87 1.40 16.59
CA PHE A 200 15.20 1.00 17.02
C PHE A 200 15.39 1.32 18.52
N LYS A 201 16.08 0.42 19.26
CA LYS A 201 16.39 0.62 20.70
C LYS A 201 17.30 1.82 20.92
N ASN A 202 18.27 2.00 20.02
CA ASN A 202 19.22 3.10 20.03
C ASN A 202 19.26 3.76 18.65
N GLU A 203 18.34 4.71 18.42
CA GLU A 203 18.22 5.41 17.15
C GLU A 203 19.49 6.17 16.79
N SER A 204 20.12 6.84 17.77
CA SER A 204 21.34 7.62 17.53
C SER A 204 22.50 6.76 17.04
N ALA A 205 22.69 5.57 17.63
CA ALA A 205 23.73 4.63 17.19
C ALA A 205 23.45 4.14 15.76
N VAL A 206 22.20 3.80 15.46
CA VAL A 206 21.78 3.36 14.11
C VAL A 206 21.99 4.47 13.08
N ILE A 207 21.57 5.71 13.39
CA ILE A 207 21.81 6.88 12.53
C ILE A 207 23.30 7.01 12.24
N GLY A 208 24.15 7.03 13.28
CA GLY A 208 25.59 7.20 13.14
C GLY A 208 26.27 6.10 12.29
N VAL A 209 25.78 4.85 12.34
CA VAL A 209 26.32 3.78 11.48
C VAL A 209 26.06 4.07 10.00
N PHE A 210 24.82 4.45 9.66
CA PHE A 210 24.45 4.71 8.27
C PHE A 210 25.04 6.02 7.74
N GLU A 211 25.16 7.07 8.57
CA GLU A 211 25.85 8.31 8.24
C GLU A 211 27.31 8.04 7.89
N ARG A 212 28.06 7.37 8.78
CA ARG A 212 29.47 7.00 8.52
C ARG A 212 29.63 6.10 7.28
N GLY A 213 28.62 5.27 6.98
CA GLY A 213 28.60 4.46 5.76
C GLY A 213 28.47 5.31 4.51
N CYS A 214 27.56 6.29 4.53
CA CYS A 214 27.30 7.20 3.42
C CYS A 214 28.48 8.16 3.19
N GLU A 215 29.08 8.70 4.24
CA GLU A 215 30.25 9.62 4.17
C GLU A 215 31.47 9.03 3.44
N LYS A 216 31.59 7.69 3.42
CA LYS A 216 32.69 7.00 2.72
C LYS A 216 32.48 6.92 1.20
N VAL A 217 31.32 7.34 0.69
CA VAL A 217 30.95 7.20 -0.72
C VAL A 217 30.68 8.58 -1.32
N ASP A 218 31.52 9.01 -2.24
CA ASP A 218 31.35 10.28 -2.94
C ASP A 218 29.97 10.38 -3.59
N GLY A 219 29.27 11.48 -3.36
CA GLY A 219 27.96 11.73 -3.87
C GLY A 219 26.82 10.98 -3.13
N CYS A 220 27.10 10.36 -1.97
CA CYS A 220 26.07 9.85 -1.08
C CYS A 220 25.48 10.97 -0.21
N ALA A 221 24.16 11.04 -0.13
CA ALA A 221 23.43 11.96 0.72
C ALA A 221 22.43 11.19 1.58
N MET A 222 22.53 11.33 2.91
CA MET A 222 21.63 10.66 3.84
C MET A 222 20.58 11.62 4.40
N LYS A 223 19.35 11.13 4.52
CA LYS A 223 18.22 11.79 5.20
C LYS A 223 17.67 10.88 6.28
N VAL A 224 17.32 11.47 7.42
CA VAL A 224 16.63 10.79 8.52
C VAL A 224 15.24 11.40 8.63
N ALA A 225 14.22 10.56 8.65
CA ALA A 225 12.82 11.02 8.73
C ALA A 225 11.95 10.07 9.56
N TRP A 226 10.90 10.62 10.17
CA TRP A 226 9.87 9.87 10.88
C TRP A 226 8.56 9.96 10.09
N SER A 227 8.02 8.83 9.66
CA SER A 227 6.83 8.78 8.80
C SER A 227 5.61 9.48 9.40
N ASP A 228 5.48 9.43 10.73
CA ASP A 228 4.32 9.97 11.45
C ASP A 228 4.24 11.51 11.41
N ASN A 229 5.35 12.17 11.06
CA ASN A 229 5.48 13.63 10.97
C ASN A 229 5.34 14.16 9.54
N LEU A 230 5.20 13.27 8.56
CA LEU A 230 5.17 13.64 7.14
C LEU A 230 3.75 13.59 6.57
N THR A 231 3.39 14.60 5.79
CA THR A 231 2.21 14.55 4.94
C THR A 231 2.40 13.53 3.83
N PHE A 232 1.33 13.18 3.11
CA PHE A 232 1.42 12.31 1.93
C PHE A 232 2.45 12.82 0.91
N CYS A 233 2.37 14.10 0.55
CA CYS A 233 3.29 14.68 -0.42
C CYS A 233 4.74 14.82 0.09
N ASP A 234 4.94 15.01 1.39
CA ASP A 234 6.29 14.99 1.96
C ASP A 234 6.91 13.59 1.84
N GLN A 235 6.12 12.53 2.08
CA GLN A 235 6.56 11.15 1.89
C GLN A 235 6.87 10.85 0.43
N VAL A 236 6.01 11.29 -0.51
CA VAL A 236 6.27 11.16 -1.96
C VAL A 236 7.56 11.87 -2.37
N LYS A 237 7.77 13.12 -1.93
CA LYS A 237 8.99 13.91 -2.22
C LYS A 237 10.23 13.22 -1.67
N LEU A 238 10.20 12.83 -0.38
CA LEU A 238 11.31 12.17 0.28
C LEU A 238 11.71 10.88 -0.46
N LEU A 239 10.72 10.01 -0.74
CA LEU A 239 11.00 8.70 -1.34
C LEU A 239 11.33 8.81 -2.84
N SER A 240 10.88 9.85 -3.54
CA SER A 240 11.27 10.09 -4.94
C SER A 240 12.77 10.42 -5.12
N GLU A 241 13.42 10.87 -4.04
CA GLU A 241 14.86 11.17 -4.00
C GLU A 241 15.67 10.06 -3.31
N THR A 242 15.04 8.90 -3.02
CA THR A 242 15.65 7.81 -2.26
C THR A 242 16.04 6.67 -3.19
N ASP A 243 17.33 6.32 -3.18
CA ASP A 243 17.86 5.13 -3.86
C ASP A 243 17.98 3.94 -2.90
N ILE A 244 18.21 4.21 -1.61
CA ILE A 244 18.31 3.18 -0.57
C ILE A 244 17.39 3.56 0.58
N LEU A 245 16.35 2.76 0.80
CA LEU A 245 15.47 2.87 1.95
C LEU A 245 15.95 1.94 3.06
N VAL A 246 16.25 2.49 4.22
CA VAL A 246 16.58 1.75 5.44
C VAL A 246 15.44 1.93 6.43
N SER A 247 14.79 0.85 6.86
CA SER A 247 13.69 0.96 7.83
C SER A 247 13.48 -0.33 8.62
N SER A 248 12.97 -0.18 9.84
CA SER A 248 12.40 -1.30 10.56
C SER A 248 11.06 -1.72 9.95
N HIS A 249 10.77 -3.02 9.99
CA HIS A 249 9.55 -3.60 9.44
C HIS A 249 8.28 -2.89 9.95
N GLY A 250 7.45 -2.42 9.04
CA GLY A 250 6.20 -1.76 9.38
C GLY A 250 5.52 -1.05 8.22
N ALA A 251 4.27 -0.64 8.44
CA ALA A 251 3.43 -0.05 7.40
C ALA A 251 4.08 1.18 6.70
N GLN A 252 4.94 1.93 7.40
CA GLN A 252 5.68 3.05 6.80
C GLN A 252 6.51 2.64 5.57
N MET A 253 6.96 1.38 5.50
CA MET A 253 7.69 0.87 4.33
C MET A 253 6.83 0.78 3.06
N THR A 254 5.52 0.84 3.18
CA THR A 254 4.62 0.91 2.02
C THR A 254 4.97 2.08 1.10
N ASN A 255 5.50 3.16 1.66
CA ASN A 255 5.93 4.33 0.89
C ASN A 255 7.07 4.05 -0.11
N MET A 256 7.74 2.89 -0.03
CA MET A 256 8.75 2.51 -1.03
C MET A 256 8.20 2.56 -2.47
N ILE A 257 6.90 2.40 -2.68
CA ILE A 257 6.28 2.49 -4.02
C ILE A 257 6.56 3.82 -4.73
N PHE A 258 6.92 4.86 -3.99
CA PHE A 258 7.27 6.18 -4.54
C PHE A 258 8.75 6.29 -4.97
N MET A 259 9.60 5.33 -4.63
CA MET A 259 11.00 5.26 -5.08
C MET A 259 11.09 4.89 -6.55
N ASP A 260 12.22 5.18 -7.18
CA ASP A 260 12.47 4.76 -8.55
C ASP A 260 12.66 3.23 -8.67
N LYS A 261 12.39 2.67 -9.85
CA LYS A 261 12.75 1.29 -10.15
C LYS A 261 14.25 1.07 -9.91
N ASN A 262 14.59 -0.16 -9.57
CA ASN A 262 15.95 -0.56 -9.21
C ASN A 262 16.50 0.05 -7.92
N SER A 263 15.73 0.86 -7.19
CA SER A 263 16.08 1.30 -5.84
C SER A 263 16.14 0.11 -4.88
N SER A 264 16.87 0.28 -3.78
CA SER A 264 17.17 -0.79 -2.82
C SER A 264 16.42 -0.58 -1.50
N VAL A 265 16.02 -1.68 -0.86
CA VAL A 265 15.32 -1.69 0.43
C VAL A 265 16.06 -2.58 1.42
N MET A 266 16.45 -2.03 2.57
CA MET A 266 17.04 -2.72 3.71
C MET A 266 16.04 -2.79 4.85
N GLU A 267 15.70 -3.99 5.31
CA GLU A 267 14.64 -4.22 6.28
C GLU A 267 15.19 -4.80 7.59
N PHE A 268 14.67 -4.29 8.72
CA PHE A 268 15.15 -4.65 10.05
C PHE A 268 13.99 -5.12 10.93
N PHE A 269 14.19 -6.28 11.58
CA PHE A 269 13.16 -6.92 12.39
C PHE A 269 13.53 -6.96 13.86
N PRO A 270 12.56 -6.77 14.77
CA PRO A 270 12.75 -7.03 16.17
C PRO A 270 12.93 -8.53 16.41
N LYS A 271 13.48 -8.85 17.56
CA LYS A 271 13.65 -10.19 18.08
C LYS A 271 12.35 -11.02 17.94
N GLY A 272 12.49 -12.28 17.55
CA GLY A 272 11.39 -13.26 17.49
C GLY A 272 10.30 -13.01 16.45
N TRP A 273 10.33 -11.88 15.75
CA TRP A 273 9.31 -11.57 14.72
C TRP A 273 9.12 -12.67 13.70
N LEU A 274 10.23 -13.21 13.20
CA LEU A 274 10.19 -14.16 12.09
C LEU A 274 9.66 -15.53 12.45
N GLU A 275 9.73 -15.91 13.71
CA GLU A 275 9.18 -17.18 14.18
C GLU A 275 7.66 -17.15 14.23
N TYR A 276 7.07 -15.96 14.47
CA TYR A 276 5.65 -15.82 14.76
C TYR A 276 4.86 -15.04 13.69
N ALA A 277 5.53 -14.28 12.82
CA ALA A 277 4.87 -13.45 11.84
C ALA A 277 4.31 -14.19 10.61
N GLY A 278 4.68 -15.44 10.41
CA GLY A 278 4.26 -16.24 9.25
C GLY A 278 4.58 -15.52 7.94
N VAL A 279 3.62 -15.45 7.04
CA VAL A 279 3.76 -14.78 5.72
C VAL A 279 3.97 -13.27 5.83
N GLY A 280 3.58 -12.67 6.94
CA GLY A 280 3.74 -11.22 7.17
C GLY A 280 5.19 -10.74 7.12
N GLN A 281 6.17 -11.64 7.29
CA GLN A 281 7.59 -11.33 7.16
C GLN A 281 8.02 -11.00 5.72
N TYR A 282 7.26 -11.40 4.70
CA TYR A 282 7.64 -11.26 3.31
C TYR A 282 6.94 -10.09 2.59
N VAL A 283 6.02 -9.40 3.25
CA VAL A 283 5.15 -8.41 2.60
C VAL A 283 5.92 -7.29 1.89
N PHE A 284 7.01 -6.78 2.48
CA PHE A 284 7.81 -5.72 1.84
C PHE A 284 8.82 -6.26 0.84
N ARG A 285 9.24 -7.52 0.96
CA ARG A 285 9.99 -8.20 -0.09
C ARG A 285 9.13 -8.38 -1.36
N TRP A 286 7.86 -8.77 -1.18
CA TRP A 286 6.93 -8.86 -2.30
C TRP A 286 6.64 -7.48 -2.89
N LEU A 287 6.38 -6.49 -2.05
CA LEU A 287 6.11 -5.12 -2.52
C LEU A 287 7.28 -4.57 -3.33
N ALA A 288 8.51 -4.76 -2.87
CA ALA A 288 9.71 -4.36 -3.61
C ALA A 288 9.76 -5.03 -5.00
N ALA A 289 9.56 -6.35 -5.05
CA ALA A 289 9.55 -7.10 -6.31
C ALA A 289 8.44 -6.64 -7.26
N TRP A 290 7.22 -6.37 -6.73
CA TRP A 290 6.07 -5.94 -7.52
C TRP A 290 6.21 -4.52 -8.06
N SER A 291 6.91 -3.66 -7.37
CA SER A 291 7.13 -2.26 -7.76
C SER A 291 8.48 -2.01 -8.45
N GLY A 292 9.19 -3.09 -8.81
CA GLY A 292 10.44 -3.03 -9.58
C GLY A 292 11.66 -2.63 -8.77
N MET A 293 11.63 -2.79 -7.44
CA MET A 293 12.74 -2.50 -6.53
C MET A 293 13.46 -3.77 -6.08
N ARG A 294 14.64 -3.60 -5.47
CA ARG A 294 15.48 -4.67 -4.96
C ARG A 294 15.38 -4.74 -3.44
N HIS A 295 14.82 -5.82 -2.91
CA HIS A 295 14.89 -6.09 -1.48
C HIS A 295 16.26 -6.70 -1.17
N GLN A 296 17.11 -5.94 -0.48
CA GLN A 296 18.51 -6.28 -0.24
C GLN A 296 18.74 -7.31 0.88
N GLY A 297 17.68 -7.77 1.48
CA GLY A 297 17.69 -8.69 2.59
C GLY A 297 17.21 -8.02 3.88
N GLN A 298 17.25 -8.78 4.93
CA GLN A 298 16.70 -8.39 6.21
C GLN A 298 17.66 -8.74 7.34
N TRP A 299 17.84 -7.81 8.27
CA TRP A 299 18.50 -8.12 9.53
C TRP A 299 17.48 -8.59 10.55
N LYS A 300 17.86 -9.60 11.29
CA LYS A 300 17.05 -10.22 12.32
C LYS A 300 17.78 -10.12 13.64
N GLU A 301 17.17 -9.46 14.61
CA GLU A 301 17.75 -9.45 15.96
C GLU A 301 17.81 -10.89 16.48
N PRO A 302 18.98 -11.37 16.97
CA PRO A 302 19.14 -12.72 17.51
C PRO A 302 18.15 -13.01 18.66
N LEU A 303 17.71 -14.25 18.77
CA LEU A 303 16.74 -14.69 19.80
C LEU A 303 17.41 -14.97 21.15
N GLU A 304 18.37 -14.14 21.55
CA GLU A 304 19.09 -14.26 22.82
C GLU A 304 18.43 -13.43 23.92
N GLY A 305 18.52 -13.87 25.19
CA GLY A 305 18.00 -13.18 26.36
C GLY A 305 16.50 -13.39 26.58
N GLU A 306 15.74 -12.33 26.81
CA GLU A 306 14.33 -12.40 27.19
C GLU A 306 13.47 -13.17 26.17
N LYS A 307 12.84 -14.24 26.64
CA LYS A 307 11.91 -15.06 25.86
C LYS A 307 10.48 -14.64 26.13
N CYS A 308 9.59 -14.89 25.16
CA CYS A 308 8.17 -14.67 25.36
C CYS A 308 7.68 -15.42 26.59
N PRO A 309 7.00 -14.77 27.55
CA PRO A 309 6.50 -15.40 28.77
C PRO A 309 5.21 -16.22 28.57
N HIS A 310 4.70 -16.29 27.36
CA HIS A 310 3.44 -16.97 27.06
C HIS A 310 3.66 -18.29 26.32
N ASN A 311 2.80 -19.27 26.57
CA ASN A 311 2.77 -20.53 25.83
C ASN A 311 1.89 -20.47 24.55
N ASP A 312 1.31 -19.32 24.26
CA ASP A 312 0.42 -19.08 23.15
C ASP A 312 1.13 -18.31 22.03
N ASN A 313 1.15 -18.87 20.82
CA ASN A 313 1.85 -18.29 19.68
C ASN A 313 1.34 -16.91 19.28
N PHE A 314 0.03 -16.64 19.42
CA PHE A 314 -0.55 -15.35 19.09
C PHE A 314 -0.12 -14.27 20.12
N LYS A 315 -0.08 -14.62 21.40
CA LYS A 315 0.43 -13.72 22.46
C LYS A 315 1.94 -13.48 22.26
N CYS A 316 2.70 -14.50 21.92
CA CYS A 316 4.13 -14.35 21.61
C CYS A 316 4.36 -13.49 20.34
N PHE A 317 3.55 -13.66 19.30
CA PHE A 317 3.59 -12.77 18.15
C PHE A 317 3.39 -11.31 18.56
N HIS A 318 2.38 -11.00 19.41
CA HIS A 318 2.15 -9.64 19.89
C HIS A 318 3.27 -9.12 20.80
N PHE A 319 3.82 -9.98 21.66
CA PHE A 319 4.96 -9.63 22.51
C PHE A 319 6.15 -9.15 21.68
N TYR A 320 6.59 -9.94 20.70
CA TYR A 320 7.70 -9.58 19.83
C TYR A 320 7.36 -8.46 18.83
N LYS A 321 6.12 -8.40 18.34
CA LYS A 321 5.64 -7.32 17.47
C LYS A 321 5.74 -5.94 18.14
N ASN A 322 5.55 -5.88 19.42
CA ASN A 322 5.65 -4.64 20.20
C ASN A 322 7.08 -4.36 20.67
N GLY A 323 7.98 -5.33 20.52
CA GLY A 323 9.39 -5.18 20.83
C GLY A 323 10.09 -4.16 19.94
N LYS A 324 11.19 -3.60 20.44
CA LYS A 324 12.06 -2.71 19.69
C LYS A 324 13.13 -3.50 18.95
N VAL A 325 13.62 -2.96 17.84
CA VAL A 325 14.73 -3.51 17.05
C VAL A 325 16.04 -3.13 17.72
N GLY A 326 16.88 -4.12 18.01
CA GLY A 326 18.26 -3.91 18.48
C GLY A 326 19.15 -3.34 17.36
N HIS A 327 20.45 -3.36 17.58
CA HIS A 327 21.40 -3.06 16.51
C HIS A 327 22.69 -3.87 16.70
N ASP A 328 23.34 -4.11 15.58
CA ASP A 328 24.66 -4.71 15.48
C ASP A 328 25.48 -3.80 14.55
N GLU A 329 26.37 -2.99 15.15
CA GLU A 329 27.11 -1.97 14.42
C GLU A 329 27.95 -2.57 13.29
N ALA A 330 28.63 -3.66 13.53
CA ALA A 330 29.51 -4.31 12.54
C ALA A 330 28.70 -4.87 11.37
N TYR A 331 27.59 -5.55 11.69
CA TYR A 331 26.69 -6.08 10.67
C TYR A 331 26.05 -4.95 9.85
N PHE A 332 25.53 -3.89 10.49
CA PHE A 332 24.88 -2.78 9.80
C PHE A 332 25.84 -2.04 8.88
N ALA A 333 27.09 -1.80 9.34
CA ALA A 333 28.12 -1.18 8.52
C ALA A 333 28.47 -2.01 7.28
N THR A 334 28.63 -3.33 7.44
CA THR A 334 28.91 -4.27 6.33
C THR A 334 27.74 -4.35 5.38
N PHE A 335 26.50 -4.42 5.90
CA PHE A 335 25.28 -4.48 5.11
C PHE A 335 25.11 -3.21 4.27
N MET A 336 25.33 -2.03 4.89
CA MET A 336 25.27 -0.74 4.20
C MET A 336 26.33 -0.62 3.10
N ALA A 337 27.57 -1.00 3.38
CA ALA A 337 28.66 -0.95 2.40
C ALA A 337 28.33 -1.79 1.15
N ARG A 338 27.90 -3.03 1.34
CA ARG A 338 27.48 -3.91 0.24
C ARG A 338 26.38 -3.29 -0.61
N VAL A 339 25.33 -2.74 0.02
CA VAL A 339 24.19 -2.16 -0.72
C VAL A 339 24.59 -0.88 -1.45
N LEU A 340 25.44 -0.05 -0.86
CA LEU A 340 26.00 1.14 -1.52
C LEU A 340 26.80 0.78 -2.77
N ASP A 341 27.68 -0.23 -2.69
CA ASP A 341 28.47 -0.70 -3.83
C ASP A 341 27.57 -1.19 -4.98
N GLU A 342 26.53 -1.98 -4.66
CA GLU A 342 25.56 -2.47 -5.65
C GLU A 342 24.78 -1.32 -6.31
N VAL A 343 24.33 -0.31 -5.54
CA VAL A 343 23.61 0.84 -6.07
C VAL A 343 24.52 1.72 -6.91
N LYS A 344 25.78 1.93 -6.50
CA LYS A 344 26.77 2.70 -7.25
C LYS A 344 27.07 2.04 -8.61
N ALA A 345 27.26 0.73 -8.64
CA ALA A 345 27.44 -0.01 -9.87
C ALA A 345 26.23 0.13 -10.82
N SER A 346 25.02 -0.09 -10.30
CA SER A 346 23.77 0.04 -11.07
C SER A 346 23.56 1.45 -11.65
N LYS A 347 23.91 2.51 -10.91
CA LYS A 347 23.79 3.89 -11.42
C LYS A 347 24.78 4.23 -12.52
N ASN A 348 25.95 3.62 -12.52
CA ASN A 348 26.92 3.80 -13.59
C ASN A 348 26.45 3.14 -14.89
N ASP A 349 25.80 1.98 -14.80
CA ASP A 349 25.25 1.28 -15.97
C ASP A 349 24.07 2.05 -16.60
N THR A 350 23.19 2.63 -15.76
CA THR A 350 22.00 3.38 -16.24
C THR A 350 22.34 4.74 -16.86
N LYS A 351 23.48 5.35 -16.55
CA LYS A 351 23.93 6.59 -17.24
C LYS A 351 24.15 6.39 -18.75
N GLN A 352 24.36 5.16 -19.20
CA GLN A 352 24.54 4.84 -20.62
C GLN A 352 23.21 4.67 -21.37
N GLU A 353 22.08 4.43 -20.67
CA GLU A 353 20.78 4.11 -21.30
C GLU A 353 19.74 5.23 -21.24
N SER A 354 20.01 6.38 -20.62
CA SER A 354 19.00 7.43 -20.42
C SER A 354 18.70 8.24 -21.68
N LYS A 355 17.84 7.69 -22.56
CA LYS A 355 17.10 8.44 -23.57
C LYS A 355 15.61 8.18 -23.41
N GLY A 356 14.88 9.20 -22.94
CA GLY A 356 13.42 9.24 -23.02
C GLY A 356 12.71 9.15 -21.68
N SER A 357 12.50 10.31 -21.04
CA SER A 357 11.47 10.49 -20.04
C SER A 357 10.11 10.35 -20.70
N ALA A 358 9.48 9.16 -20.64
CA ALA A 358 8.09 9.06 -20.96
C ALA A 358 7.29 9.87 -19.92
N ALA A 359 6.52 10.86 -20.37
CA ALA A 359 5.48 11.48 -19.54
C ALA A 359 4.58 10.37 -18.97
N CYS A 360 3.91 10.64 -17.84
CA CYS A 360 2.96 9.69 -17.23
C CYS A 360 1.76 9.41 -18.16
N GLN A 361 2.01 8.72 -19.27
CA GLN A 361 0.98 8.34 -20.25
C GLN A 361 0.27 7.08 -19.78
N TYR A 362 -0.62 7.25 -18.82
CA TYR A 362 -1.57 6.23 -18.41
C TYR A 362 -2.97 6.78 -18.71
N CYS A 363 -3.85 5.93 -19.21
CA CYS A 363 -5.23 6.31 -19.52
C CYS A 363 -5.43 7.08 -20.82
N GLY A 364 -4.67 6.73 -21.88
CA GLY A 364 -4.89 7.22 -23.24
C GLY A 364 -5.62 8.55 -23.38
N SER A 365 -4.89 9.63 -23.27
CA SER A 365 -5.36 10.94 -23.76
C SER A 365 -5.16 11.02 -25.25
#